data_a62d45b03cae0072709518b20a3f1fe4
#
_entry.id   a62d45b03cae0072709518b20a3f1fe4
#
_cell.length_a   1.000
_cell.length_b   1.000
_cell.length_c   1.000
_cell.angle_alpha   90.00
_cell.angle_beta   90.00
_cell.angle_gamma   90.00
#
_symmetry.space_group_name_H-M   'P 1'
#
loop_
_entity.id
_entity.type
_entity.pdbx_description
1 polymer ?
#
loop_
_entity_poly.entity_id
_entity_poly.type
_entity_poly.pdbx_seq_one_letter_code
_entity_poly.pdbx_strand_id
1 'polypeptide(L)'
;MWRWFGTLHKRPAAQMAAAGTVWSSSAATTAVAPPPRHFRAIFISDTHLGTRGCKAEYLLDFLRHHDSDRLYLVGDVIDGWAMRKGLFWPQSHNDIVQKVLRKARKGTQVVFVPGNHDEFGRQFVGLDFGGVAIREDAVHTLVDGRKLWVVHGDFADGVIKHAKWLAHVGDSMYEFTLWLNRHLNRWRARLGFGYWSLSLYLKHKVKNAVDFIFSFEEVLAREARRRGYDGVVCGHIHRAEIREVNGILYCNDGDWVESLTALAETHQGELQILHWNQVLAPGHPVPRWHEPEPEESGIGATAEQIA
;
A
#
# COMPACT_ATOMS: atom_id res chain seq x y z
N MET A 1 22.67 6.49 -72.57
CA MET A 1 24.06 6.49 -73.05
C MET A 1 24.91 5.66 -72.12
N TRP A 2 25.54 4.61 -72.70
CA TRP A 2 26.70 3.79 -72.28
C TRP A 2 26.52 2.94 -71.01
N ARG A 3 26.28 1.59 -71.08
CA ARG A 3 27.05 0.40 -71.40
C ARG A 3 28.46 0.35 -70.68
N TRP A 4 28.68 -0.76 -69.90
CA TRP A 4 29.56 -1.93 -70.20
C TRP A 4 29.52 -2.87 -68.95
N PHE A 5 29.12 -4.12 -69.12
CA PHE A 5 29.75 -5.42 -69.40
C PHE A 5 30.88 -5.87 -68.44
N GLY A 6 30.59 -6.97 -67.79
CA GLY A 6 31.29 -8.27 -67.81
C GLY A 6 32.11 -8.48 -66.51
N THR A 7 32.12 -9.58 -65.91
CA THR A 7 32.39 -10.94 -66.34
C THR A 7 32.00 -11.99 -65.32
N LEU A 8 31.59 -13.13 -65.78
CA LEU A 8 31.34 -14.36 -64.99
C LEU A 8 32.69 -14.93 -64.53
N HIS A 9 32.82 -15.32 -63.28
CA HIS A 9 33.77 -16.33 -62.82
C HIS A 9 33.10 -17.43 -62.03
N LYS A 10 33.37 -18.66 -62.47
CA LYS A 10 32.87 -19.93 -61.98
C LYS A 10 33.24 -20.22 -60.55
N ARG A 11 32.30 -20.76 -59.77
CA ARG A 11 32.53 -21.36 -58.46
C ARG A 11 33.12 -22.76 -58.60
N PRO A 12 34.04 -23.15 -57.67
CA PRO A 12 34.24 -24.56 -57.36
C PRO A 12 33.39 -24.97 -56.16
N ALA A 13 32.85 -26.17 -56.22
CA ALA A 13 32.14 -26.83 -55.15
C ALA A 13 33.10 -27.17 -53.99
N ALA A 14 32.73 -26.79 -52.78
CA ALA A 14 33.40 -27.25 -51.58
C ALA A 14 32.36 -27.68 -50.53
N GLN A 15 32.35 -28.93 -50.32
CA GLN A 15 31.99 -29.73 -49.13
C GLN A 15 31.13 -29.07 -48.03
N MET A 16 29.91 -29.62 -47.92
CA MET A 16 29.08 -29.51 -46.72
C MET A 16 29.72 -30.33 -45.58
N ALA A 17 30.31 -29.64 -44.61
CA ALA A 17 30.59 -30.22 -43.32
C ALA A 17 29.34 -30.01 -42.44
N ALA A 18 28.75 -31.11 -42.00
CA ALA A 18 27.65 -31.10 -41.02
C ALA A 18 28.19 -30.61 -39.66
N ALA A 19 27.91 -29.35 -39.34
CA ALA A 19 28.08 -28.84 -37.97
C ALA A 19 26.92 -29.34 -37.11
N GLY A 20 27.19 -30.36 -36.33
CA GLY A 20 26.26 -30.82 -35.28
C GLY A 20 26.08 -29.70 -34.25
N THR A 21 24.86 -29.19 -34.17
CA THR A 21 24.46 -28.25 -33.15
C THR A 21 24.41 -29.00 -31.83
N VAL A 22 25.45 -28.85 -31.02
CA VAL A 22 25.46 -29.29 -29.63
C VAL A 22 24.56 -28.34 -28.89
N TRP A 23 23.34 -28.78 -28.58
CA TRP A 23 22.48 -28.13 -27.63
C TRP A 23 23.13 -28.29 -26.24
N SER A 24 23.86 -27.28 -25.79
CA SER A 24 24.27 -27.16 -24.41
C SER A 24 22.96 -27.00 -23.59
N SER A 25 22.58 -28.04 -22.91
CA SER A 25 21.59 -27.99 -21.84
C SER A 25 22.13 -27.04 -20.78
N SER A 26 21.77 -25.78 -20.87
CA SER A 26 21.90 -24.86 -19.76
C SER A 26 21.05 -25.41 -18.63
N ALA A 27 21.69 -26.07 -17.67
CA ALA A 27 21.06 -26.46 -16.43
C ALA A 27 20.45 -25.17 -15.84
N ALA A 28 19.12 -25.09 -15.82
CA ALA A 28 18.41 -24.06 -15.10
C ALA A 28 18.89 -24.17 -13.65
N THR A 29 19.72 -23.21 -13.26
CA THR A 29 20.08 -23.03 -11.85
C THR A 29 18.77 -22.76 -11.13
N THR A 30 18.22 -23.76 -10.48
CA THR A 30 17.10 -23.57 -9.56
C THR A 30 17.58 -22.59 -8.52
N ALA A 31 17.13 -21.34 -8.61
CA ALA A 31 17.39 -20.32 -7.62
C ALA A 31 16.81 -20.87 -6.30
N VAL A 32 17.70 -21.27 -5.40
CA VAL A 32 17.33 -21.69 -4.05
C VAL A 32 16.68 -20.47 -3.40
N ALA A 33 15.44 -20.64 -2.93
CA ALA A 33 14.76 -19.59 -2.18
C ALA A 33 15.66 -19.13 -1.02
N PRO A 34 15.79 -17.83 -0.77
CA PRO A 34 16.60 -17.36 0.35
C PRO A 34 16.11 -17.97 1.65
N PRO A 35 17.02 -18.30 2.59
CA PRO A 35 16.62 -18.90 3.85
C PRO A 35 15.61 -18.00 4.57
N PRO A 36 14.66 -18.58 5.32
CA PRO A 36 13.68 -17.80 6.06
C PRO A 36 14.40 -16.80 6.97
N ARG A 37 14.02 -15.51 6.85
CA ARG A 37 14.54 -14.47 7.73
C ARG A 37 13.62 -14.36 8.94
N HIS A 38 14.22 -14.23 10.11
CA HIS A 38 13.50 -14.04 11.37
C HIS A 38 13.72 -12.60 11.87
N PHE A 39 12.62 -11.91 12.14
CA PHE A 39 12.61 -10.54 12.62
C PHE A 39 12.06 -10.44 14.04
N ARG A 40 12.39 -9.38 14.75
CA ARG A 40 11.81 -9.07 16.04
C ARG A 40 10.34 -8.68 15.89
N ALA A 41 10.02 -7.87 14.88
CA ALA A 41 8.64 -7.52 14.54
C ALA A 41 8.47 -7.35 13.02
N ILE A 42 7.28 -7.69 12.52
CA ILE A 42 6.82 -7.39 11.16
C ILE A 42 5.47 -6.69 11.26
N PHE A 43 5.27 -5.64 10.45
CA PHE A 43 4.03 -4.88 10.34
C PHE A 43 3.54 -4.98 8.90
N ILE A 44 2.26 -5.28 8.73
CA ILE A 44 1.59 -5.49 7.46
C ILE A 44 0.23 -4.82 7.54
N SER A 45 -0.12 -3.99 6.58
CA SER A 45 -1.44 -3.38 6.43
C SER A 45 -1.98 -3.55 5.01
N ASP A 46 -3.18 -3.05 4.78
CA ASP A 46 -3.75 -2.80 3.46
C ASP A 46 -3.63 -4.00 2.51
N THR A 47 -3.97 -5.19 3.03
CA THR A 47 -3.95 -6.43 2.25
C THR A 47 -5.23 -6.61 1.44
N HIS A 48 -6.34 -6.04 1.90
CA HIS A 48 -7.65 -6.04 1.25
C HIS A 48 -8.10 -7.45 0.80
N LEU A 49 -7.97 -8.45 1.68
CA LEU A 49 -8.54 -9.78 1.45
C LEU A 49 -10.05 -9.65 1.21
N GLY A 50 -10.56 -10.31 0.19
CA GLY A 50 -11.94 -10.15 -0.26
C GLY A 50 -12.06 -9.32 -1.54
N THR A 51 -10.95 -8.80 -2.07
CA THR A 51 -10.88 -8.07 -3.34
C THR A 51 -10.01 -8.78 -4.37
N ARG A 52 -10.26 -8.49 -5.65
CA ARG A 52 -9.39 -8.94 -6.75
C ARG A 52 -8.07 -8.17 -6.81
N GLY A 53 -7.97 -7.03 -6.13
CA GLY A 53 -6.77 -6.20 -6.05
C GLY A 53 -5.68 -6.79 -5.17
N CYS A 54 -6.06 -7.58 -4.16
CA CYS A 54 -5.13 -8.21 -3.24
C CYS A 54 -4.14 -9.13 -3.97
N LYS A 55 -2.86 -8.95 -3.73
CA LYS A 55 -1.78 -9.80 -4.26
C LYS A 55 -1.49 -10.96 -3.30
N ALA A 56 -2.52 -11.78 -3.10
CA ALA A 56 -2.56 -12.81 -2.07
C ALA A 56 -1.41 -13.82 -2.17
N GLU A 57 -1.05 -14.25 -3.37
CA GLU A 57 0.03 -15.21 -3.60
C GLU A 57 1.39 -14.63 -3.17
N TYR A 58 1.61 -13.33 -3.43
CA TYR A 58 2.83 -12.64 -3.01
C TYR A 58 2.88 -12.50 -1.49
N LEU A 59 1.77 -12.12 -0.85
CA LEU A 59 1.69 -12.05 0.60
C LEU A 59 1.90 -13.42 1.25
N LEU A 60 1.30 -14.46 0.69
CA LEU A 60 1.47 -15.82 1.18
C LEU A 60 2.92 -16.29 1.06
N ASP A 61 3.57 -15.97 -0.06
CA ASP A 61 4.97 -16.28 -0.30
C ASP A 61 5.86 -15.49 0.67
N PHE A 62 5.63 -14.20 0.86
CA PHE A 62 6.30 -13.39 1.88
C PHE A 62 6.18 -14.00 3.27
N LEU A 63 4.98 -14.37 3.69
CA LEU A 63 4.72 -14.98 5.01
C LEU A 63 5.36 -16.39 5.16
N ARG A 64 5.67 -17.07 4.06
CA ARG A 64 6.42 -18.33 4.08
C ARG A 64 7.91 -18.14 4.33
N HIS A 65 8.47 -17.05 3.80
CA HIS A 65 9.91 -16.76 3.86
C HIS A 65 10.30 -15.84 5.02
N HIS A 66 9.33 -15.27 5.74
CA HIS A 66 9.60 -14.39 6.87
C HIS A 66 8.86 -14.85 8.12
N ASP A 67 9.60 -15.03 9.21
CA ASP A 67 9.08 -15.25 10.55
C ASP A 67 9.43 -14.07 11.46
N SER A 68 8.70 -13.92 12.58
CA SER A 68 8.94 -12.88 13.54
C SER A 68 8.46 -13.26 14.94
N ASP A 69 9.01 -12.63 15.97
CA ASP A 69 8.50 -12.76 17.33
C ASP A 69 7.12 -12.12 17.45
N ARG A 70 6.92 -10.98 16.75
CA ARG A 70 5.67 -10.24 16.70
C ARG A 70 5.23 -9.96 15.27
N LEU A 71 3.96 -10.17 14.99
CA LEU A 71 3.32 -9.81 13.73
C LEU A 71 2.16 -8.88 14.01
N TYR A 72 2.22 -7.66 13.47
CA TYR A 72 1.14 -6.70 13.53
C TYR A 72 0.41 -6.66 12.18
N LEU A 73 -0.90 -6.85 12.23
CA LEU A 73 -1.81 -6.65 11.10
C LEU A 73 -2.47 -5.28 11.32
N VAL A 74 -2.03 -4.27 10.57
CA VAL A 74 -2.28 -2.85 10.89
C VAL A 74 -3.42 -2.28 10.04
N GLY A 75 -4.57 -2.94 10.09
CA GLY A 75 -5.81 -2.51 9.44
C GLY A 75 -5.91 -2.84 7.95
N ASP A 76 -7.16 -2.79 7.48
CA ASP A 76 -7.54 -3.07 6.10
C ASP A 76 -7.03 -4.44 5.61
N VAL A 77 -7.05 -5.42 6.54
CA VAL A 77 -6.65 -6.80 6.27
C VAL A 77 -7.74 -7.50 5.48
N ILE A 78 -9.01 -7.32 5.89
CA ILE A 78 -10.17 -7.88 5.22
C ILE A 78 -11.05 -6.76 4.70
N ASP A 79 -11.31 -6.72 3.39
CA ASP A 79 -12.16 -5.69 2.81
C ASP A 79 -13.65 -6.02 2.96
N GLY A 80 -14.20 -5.70 4.12
CA GLY A 80 -15.61 -5.86 4.43
C GLY A 80 -16.53 -5.00 3.54
N TRP A 81 -16.04 -3.87 3.02
CA TRP A 81 -16.81 -3.01 2.11
C TRP A 81 -16.98 -3.64 0.74
N ALA A 82 -15.91 -4.25 0.20
CA ALA A 82 -15.99 -4.98 -1.06
C ALA A 82 -16.86 -6.23 -0.92
N MET A 83 -16.70 -6.99 0.16
CA MET A 83 -17.47 -8.21 0.42
C MET A 83 -18.98 -7.96 0.58
N ARG A 84 -19.40 -6.80 1.08
CA ARG A 84 -20.82 -6.40 1.11
C ARG A 84 -21.44 -6.22 -0.29
N LYS A 85 -20.62 -5.91 -1.30
CA LYS A 85 -21.08 -5.75 -2.69
C LYS A 85 -21.08 -7.06 -3.47
N GLY A 86 -20.30 -8.03 -3.05
CA GLY A 86 -20.20 -9.36 -3.63
C GLY A 86 -19.07 -10.15 -3.00
N LEU A 87 -19.32 -11.40 -2.67
CA LEU A 87 -18.34 -12.26 -2.03
C LEU A 87 -17.28 -12.71 -3.05
N PHE A 88 -16.04 -12.29 -2.86
CA PHE A 88 -14.88 -12.80 -3.55
C PHE A 88 -13.88 -13.32 -2.52
N TRP A 89 -13.77 -14.65 -2.41
CA TRP A 89 -12.88 -15.27 -1.41
C TRP A 89 -12.20 -16.51 -1.98
N PRO A 90 -11.17 -16.35 -2.83
CA PRO A 90 -10.42 -17.45 -3.39
C PRO A 90 -9.61 -18.20 -2.32
N GLN A 91 -9.15 -19.40 -2.66
CA GLN A 91 -8.39 -20.25 -1.76
C GLN A 91 -7.12 -19.56 -1.21
N SER A 92 -6.45 -18.72 -2.02
CA SER A 92 -5.27 -17.97 -1.59
C SER A 92 -5.53 -17.03 -0.40
N HIS A 93 -6.72 -16.41 -0.33
CA HIS A 93 -7.12 -15.60 0.83
C HIS A 93 -7.27 -16.45 2.09
N ASN A 94 -7.91 -17.63 1.94
CA ASN A 94 -8.04 -18.57 3.03
C ASN A 94 -6.66 -19.07 3.52
N ASP A 95 -5.74 -19.32 2.60
CA ASP A 95 -4.38 -19.77 2.91
C ASP A 95 -3.58 -18.72 3.69
N ILE A 96 -3.79 -17.42 3.43
CA ILE A 96 -3.19 -16.33 4.21
C ILE A 96 -3.70 -16.36 5.64
N VAL A 97 -5.03 -16.44 5.85
CA VAL A 97 -5.63 -16.52 7.18
C VAL A 97 -5.07 -17.72 7.94
N GLN A 98 -5.04 -18.90 7.30
CA GLN A 98 -4.47 -20.10 7.90
C GLN A 98 -2.98 -19.94 8.22
N LYS A 99 -2.22 -19.25 7.37
CA LYS A 99 -0.79 -19.01 7.59
C LYS A 99 -0.57 -18.11 8.81
N VAL A 100 -1.36 -17.05 8.98
CA VAL A 100 -1.33 -16.17 10.16
C VAL A 100 -1.66 -16.95 11.43
N LEU A 101 -2.77 -17.70 11.44
CA LEU A 101 -3.16 -18.53 12.58
C LEU A 101 -2.10 -19.59 12.92
N ARG A 102 -1.43 -20.13 11.91
CA ARG A 102 -0.34 -21.10 12.11
C ARG A 102 0.89 -20.43 12.73
N LYS A 103 1.22 -19.18 12.36
CA LYS A 103 2.30 -18.40 13.00
C LYS A 103 1.95 -18.15 14.48
N ALA A 104 0.74 -17.69 14.79
CA ALA A 104 0.28 -17.52 16.16
C ALA A 104 0.43 -18.81 16.99
N ARG A 105 -0.03 -19.94 16.45
CA ARG A 105 0.09 -21.24 17.11
C ARG A 105 1.53 -21.72 17.29
N LYS A 106 2.49 -21.22 16.48
CA LYS A 106 3.92 -21.50 16.62
C LYS A 106 4.65 -20.56 17.58
N GLY A 107 3.93 -19.62 18.22
CA GLY A 107 4.47 -18.73 19.23
C GLY A 107 4.70 -17.30 18.79
N THR A 108 4.44 -16.95 17.52
CA THR A 108 4.42 -15.55 17.08
C THR A 108 3.30 -14.80 17.80
N GLN A 109 3.60 -13.69 18.46
CA GLN A 109 2.58 -12.81 19.02
C GLN A 109 1.90 -12.03 17.87
N VAL A 110 0.67 -12.40 17.53
CA VAL A 110 -0.07 -11.75 16.46
C VAL A 110 -1.06 -10.74 17.03
N VAL A 111 -1.00 -9.50 16.56
CA VAL A 111 -1.92 -8.43 16.95
C VAL A 111 -2.61 -7.91 15.67
N PHE A 112 -3.93 -7.86 15.71
CA PHE A 112 -4.75 -7.25 14.67
C PHE A 112 -5.34 -5.94 15.18
N VAL A 113 -5.06 -4.86 14.46
CA VAL A 113 -5.61 -3.51 14.67
C VAL A 113 -6.56 -3.23 13.49
N PRO A 114 -7.88 -3.16 13.68
CA PRO A 114 -8.82 -2.94 12.59
C PRO A 114 -8.68 -1.55 11.94
N GLY A 115 -8.78 -1.50 10.60
CA GLY A 115 -8.91 -0.29 9.81
C GLY A 115 -10.36 0.09 9.50
N ASN A 116 -10.55 0.91 8.47
CA ASN A 116 -11.89 1.33 8.04
C ASN A 116 -12.57 0.29 7.13
N HIS A 117 -11.83 -0.48 6.33
CA HIS A 117 -12.42 -1.54 5.51
C HIS A 117 -12.82 -2.77 6.33
N ASP A 118 -12.15 -3.00 7.45
CA ASP A 118 -12.48 -4.06 8.41
C ASP A 118 -12.97 -3.53 9.77
N GLU A 119 -13.67 -2.38 9.74
CA GLU A 119 -14.26 -1.73 10.93
C GLU A 119 -15.14 -2.67 11.79
N PHE A 120 -15.72 -3.72 11.16
CA PHE A 120 -16.46 -4.75 11.90
C PHE A 120 -15.61 -5.45 12.97
N GLY A 121 -14.29 -5.48 12.78
CA GLY A 121 -13.34 -6.01 13.77
C GLY A 121 -13.32 -5.22 15.07
N ARG A 122 -13.69 -3.94 15.04
CA ARG A 122 -13.67 -3.07 16.25
C ARG A 122 -14.64 -3.52 17.33
N GLN A 123 -15.74 -4.18 16.97
CA GLN A 123 -16.67 -4.77 17.95
C GLN A 123 -16.07 -5.95 18.74
N PHE A 124 -14.93 -6.49 18.28
CA PHE A 124 -14.24 -7.61 18.92
C PHE A 124 -12.94 -7.18 19.64
N VAL A 125 -12.72 -5.89 19.79
CA VAL A 125 -11.55 -5.35 20.51
C VAL A 125 -11.54 -5.90 21.95
N GLY A 126 -10.36 -6.34 22.38
CA GLY A 126 -10.16 -6.98 23.68
C GLY A 126 -10.22 -8.51 23.64
N LEU A 127 -10.72 -9.10 22.56
CA LEU A 127 -10.77 -10.54 22.40
C LEU A 127 -9.50 -11.09 21.75
N ASP A 128 -9.35 -12.42 21.85
CA ASP A 128 -8.31 -13.20 21.19
C ASP A 128 -8.97 -14.34 20.39
N PHE A 129 -8.67 -14.42 19.10
CA PHE A 129 -9.17 -15.47 18.22
C PHE A 129 -8.01 -16.30 17.67
N GLY A 130 -7.89 -17.52 18.17
CA GLY A 130 -6.88 -18.46 17.67
C GLY A 130 -5.44 -17.99 17.87
N GLY A 131 -5.19 -17.17 18.90
CA GLY A 131 -3.90 -16.56 19.20
C GLY A 131 -3.65 -15.25 18.47
N VAL A 132 -4.68 -14.67 17.83
CA VAL A 132 -4.65 -13.32 17.24
C VAL A 132 -5.38 -12.37 18.19
N ALA A 133 -4.65 -11.47 18.83
CA ALA A 133 -5.19 -10.49 19.75
C ALA A 133 -5.76 -9.29 18.97
N ILE A 134 -7.06 -8.98 19.14
CA ILE A 134 -7.71 -7.82 18.51
C ILE A 134 -7.61 -6.62 19.44
N ARG A 135 -7.03 -5.53 18.94
CA ARG A 135 -6.81 -4.30 19.71
C ARG A 135 -7.23 -3.09 18.87
N GLU A 136 -7.69 -2.02 19.54
CA GLU A 136 -7.99 -0.75 18.86
C GLU A 136 -6.72 -0.09 18.32
N ASP A 137 -5.68 -0.14 19.11
CA ASP A 137 -4.29 0.23 18.78
C ASP A 137 -3.32 -0.66 19.59
N ALA A 138 -2.04 -0.56 19.31
CA ALA A 138 -1.03 -1.27 20.06
C ALA A 138 0.18 -0.38 20.31
N VAL A 139 1.05 -0.80 21.23
CA VAL A 139 2.34 -0.16 21.47
C VAL A 139 3.45 -1.16 21.19
N HIS A 140 4.32 -0.82 20.28
CA HIS A 140 5.54 -1.57 20.02
C HIS A 140 6.75 -0.86 20.63
N THR A 141 7.49 -1.56 21.48
CA THR A 141 8.72 -1.00 22.07
C THR A 141 9.92 -1.50 21.26
N LEU A 142 10.66 -0.60 20.66
CA LEU A 142 11.89 -0.87 19.92
C LEU A 142 13.01 -1.40 20.86
N VAL A 143 14.05 -1.98 20.26
CA VAL A 143 15.23 -2.45 21.02
C VAL A 143 15.89 -1.34 21.83
N ASP A 144 15.89 -0.10 21.32
CA ASP A 144 16.45 1.08 22.00
C ASP A 144 15.52 1.68 23.08
N GLY A 145 14.35 1.08 23.31
CA GLY A 145 13.37 1.49 24.32
C GLY A 145 12.33 2.50 23.85
N ARG A 146 12.46 3.09 22.65
CA ARG A 146 11.43 3.96 22.07
C ARG A 146 10.12 3.22 21.88
N LYS A 147 9.01 3.91 22.11
CA LYS A 147 7.66 3.36 22.01
C LYS A 147 6.98 3.89 20.75
N LEU A 148 6.63 2.98 19.85
CA LEU A 148 5.87 3.28 18.66
C LEU A 148 4.39 2.96 18.89
N TRP A 149 3.54 3.92 18.59
CA TRP A 149 2.09 3.72 18.54
C TRP A 149 1.73 3.04 17.22
N VAL A 150 1.07 1.88 17.29
CA VAL A 150 0.66 1.09 16.13
C VAL A 150 -0.84 1.28 15.94
N VAL A 151 -1.24 1.89 14.84
CA VAL A 151 -2.62 2.25 14.51
C VAL A 151 -2.80 2.27 13.00
N HIS A 152 -3.99 1.94 12.49
CA HIS A 152 -4.22 1.98 11.03
C HIS A 152 -4.09 3.41 10.47
N GLY A 153 -4.70 4.39 11.11
CA GLY A 153 -4.57 5.80 10.75
C GLY A 153 -5.83 6.44 10.15
N ASP A 154 -6.86 5.67 9.87
CA ASP A 154 -8.12 6.12 9.25
C ASP A 154 -8.84 7.24 10.02
N PHE A 155 -8.64 7.37 11.32
CA PHE A 155 -9.18 8.50 12.10
C PHE A 155 -8.69 9.86 11.59
N ALA A 156 -7.51 9.91 10.96
CA ALA A 156 -6.97 11.14 10.37
C ALA A 156 -7.84 11.66 9.22
N ASP A 157 -8.57 10.79 8.53
CA ASP A 157 -9.50 11.17 7.47
C ASP A 157 -10.58 12.14 7.95
N GLY A 158 -11.09 11.94 9.17
CA GLY A 158 -12.05 12.84 9.78
C GLY A 158 -11.48 14.25 9.95
N VAL A 159 -10.27 14.35 10.46
CA VAL A 159 -9.54 15.61 10.63
C VAL A 159 -9.30 16.26 9.27
N ILE A 160 -8.85 15.47 8.27
CA ILE A 160 -8.56 15.94 6.92
C ILE A 160 -9.86 16.37 6.19
N LYS A 161 -10.96 15.62 6.33
CA LYS A 161 -12.27 15.98 5.74
C LYS A 161 -12.79 17.30 6.30
N HIS A 162 -12.68 17.52 7.60
CA HIS A 162 -13.06 18.81 8.20
C HIS A 162 -12.18 19.94 7.70
N ALA A 163 -10.88 19.70 7.54
CA ALA A 163 -9.97 20.67 6.99
C ALA A 163 -10.24 20.95 5.50
N LYS A 164 -10.57 19.91 4.69
CA LYS A 164 -11.00 20.09 3.28
C LYS A 164 -12.30 20.88 3.17
N TRP A 165 -13.27 20.65 4.05
CA TRP A 165 -14.50 21.43 4.09
C TRP A 165 -14.19 22.91 4.37
N LEU A 166 -13.32 23.20 5.34
CA LEU A 166 -12.83 24.55 5.59
C LEU A 166 -12.12 25.16 4.37
N ALA A 167 -11.37 24.35 3.62
CA ALA A 167 -10.75 24.77 2.37
C ALA A 167 -11.79 25.13 1.29
N HIS A 168 -12.84 24.30 1.11
CA HIS A 168 -13.93 24.61 0.18
C HIS A 168 -14.70 25.87 0.57
N VAL A 169 -14.92 26.09 1.87
CA VAL A 169 -15.46 27.37 2.36
C VAL A 169 -14.51 28.50 2.04
N GLY A 170 -13.19 28.28 2.20
CA GLY A 170 -12.14 29.23 1.81
C GLY A 170 -12.14 29.55 0.32
N ASP A 171 -12.32 28.53 -0.54
CA ASP A 171 -12.42 28.71 -2.00
C ASP A 171 -13.67 29.54 -2.39
N SER A 172 -14.81 29.25 -1.78
CA SER A 172 -16.04 30.03 -1.97
C SER A 172 -15.89 31.46 -1.48
N MET A 173 -15.25 31.66 -0.33
CA MET A 173 -14.87 32.98 0.19
C MET A 173 -13.85 33.67 -0.73
N TYR A 174 -12.95 32.90 -1.36
CA TYR A 174 -11.98 33.42 -2.31
C TYR A 174 -12.67 33.97 -3.58
N GLU A 175 -13.60 33.23 -4.16
CA GLU A 175 -14.40 33.72 -5.31
C GLU A 175 -15.21 34.97 -4.96
N PHE A 176 -15.85 34.98 -3.79
CA PHE A 176 -16.53 36.18 -3.26
C PHE A 176 -15.53 37.33 -3.07
N THR A 177 -14.34 37.06 -2.57
CA THR A 177 -13.28 38.06 -2.38
C THR A 177 -12.78 38.60 -3.72
N LEU A 178 -12.67 37.77 -4.76
CA LEU A 178 -12.34 38.21 -6.12
C LEU A 178 -13.43 39.11 -6.69
N TRP A 179 -14.70 38.80 -6.48
CA TRP A 179 -15.82 39.62 -6.88
C TRP A 179 -15.79 40.97 -6.15
N LEU A 180 -15.63 40.95 -4.83
CA LEU A 180 -15.50 42.13 -3.98
C LEU A 180 -14.28 42.98 -4.37
N ASN A 181 -13.15 42.36 -4.63
CA ASN A 181 -11.92 43.03 -5.04
C ASN A 181 -12.09 43.77 -6.39
N ARG A 182 -12.84 43.20 -7.35
CA ARG A 182 -13.18 43.86 -8.60
C ARG A 182 -14.03 45.12 -8.38
N HIS A 183 -15.00 45.07 -7.48
CA HIS A 183 -15.84 46.19 -7.15
C HIS A 183 -15.08 47.26 -6.36
N LEU A 184 -14.30 46.85 -5.35
CA LEU A 184 -13.47 47.80 -4.59
C LEU A 184 -12.44 48.50 -5.47
N ASN A 185 -11.78 47.79 -6.38
CA ASN A 185 -10.80 48.41 -7.26
C ASN A 185 -11.45 49.38 -8.30
N ARG A 186 -12.70 49.13 -8.74
CA ARG A 186 -13.45 50.09 -9.55
C ARG A 186 -13.74 51.37 -8.78
N TRP A 187 -14.12 51.28 -7.50
CA TRP A 187 -14.33 52.43 -6.62
C TRP A 187 -13.02 53.17 -6.33
N ARG A 188 -11.95 52.42 -6.03
CA ARG A 188 -10.59 52.97 -5.79
C ARG A 188 -10.08 53.71 -7.00
N ALA A 189 -10.24 53.18 -8.22
CA ALA A 189 -9.85 53.84 -9.45
C ALA A 189 -10.61 55.13 -9.66
N ARG A 190 -11.91 55.20 -9.34
CA ARG A 190 -12.71 56.45 -9.40
C ARG A 190 -12.26 57.51 -8.41
N LEU A 191 -11.64 57.05 -7.30
CA LEU A 191 -11.11 57.95 -6.26
C LEU A 191 -9.61 58.24 -6.43
N GLY A 192 -8.98 57.80 -7.53
CA GLY A 192 -7.57 58.05 -7.82
C GLY A 192 -6.58 57.15 -7.08
N PHE A 193 -7.03 56.07 -6.43
CA PHE A 193 -6.14 55.15 -5.74
C PHE A 193 -5.68 54.02 -6.68
N GLY A 194 -4.42 53.58 -6.50
CA GLY A 194 -3.83 52.45 -7.25
C GLY A 194 -4.51 51.10 -6.97
N TYR A 195 -4.26 50.12 -7.84
CA TYR A 195 -4.78 48.76 -7.71
C TYR A 195 -4.22 48.10 -6.45
N TRP A 196 -5.07 47.40 -5.69
CA TRP A 196 -4.70 46.57 -4.52
C TRP A 196 -5.43 45.25 -4.55
N SER A 197 -4.73 44.15 -4.25
CA SER A 197 -5.29 42.80 -4.30
C SER A 197 -5.48 42.21 -2.90
N LEU A 198 -6.70 42.31 -2.38
CA LEU A 198 -7.14 41.65 -1.16
C LEU A 198 -7.05 40.10 -1.32
N SER A 199 -7.37 39.60 -2.50
CA SER A 199 -7.38 38.20 -2.81
C SER A 199 -5.97 37.58 -2.74
N LEU A 200 -4.94 38.28 -3.20
CA LEU A 200 -3.56 37.80 -3.12
C LEU A 200 -3.08 37.72 -1.66
N TYR A 201 -3.41 38.70 -0.84
CA TYR A 201 -3.10 38.70 0.58
C TYR A 201 -3.75 37.54 1.34
N LEU A 202 -5.04 37.27 1.09
CA LEU A 202 -5.78 36.17 1.72
C LEU A 202 -5.31 34.81 1.22
N LYS A 203 -5.01 34.66 -0.08
CA LYS A 203 -4.55 33.41 -0.69
C LYS A 203 -3.30 32.87 0.00
N HIS A 204 -2.32 33.72 0.30
CA HIS A 204 -1.11 33.29 1.00
C HIS A 204 -1.38 32.84 2.43
N LYS A 205 -2.26 33.52 3.15
CA LYS A 205 -2.62 33.15 4.53
C LYS A 205 -3.40 31.83 4.61
N VAL A 206 -4.37 31.68 3.69
CA VAL A 206 -5.21 30.45 3.65
C VAL A 206 -4.39 29.26 3.16
N LYS A 207 -3.57 29.40 2.12
CA LYS A 207 -2.72 28.32 1.63
C LYS A 207 -1.82 27.75 2.72
N ASN A 208 -1.13 28.61 3.46
CA ASN A 208 -0.23 28.16 4.54
C ASN A 208 -0.98 27.47 5.68
N ALA A 209 -2.22 27.88 5.99
CA ALA A 209 -3.04 27.21 6.99
C ALA A 209 -3.54 25.84 6.51
N VAL A 210 -3.90 25.75 5.22
CA VAL A 210 -4.39 24.52 4.60
C VAL A 210 -3.26 23.50 4.43
N ASP A 211 -2.11 23.92 3.91
CA ASP A 211 -0.94 23.02 3.75
C ASP A 211 -0.46 22.49 5.12
N PHE A 212 -0.61 23.27 6.19
CA PHE A 212 -0.26 22.84 7.56
C PHE A 212 -1.23 21.81 8.14
N ILE A 213 -2.51 21.84 7.75
CA ILE A 213 -3.54 20.94 8.27
C ILE A 213 -3.59 19.60 7.52
N PHE A 214 -3.11 19.52 6.27
CA PHE A 214 -3.40 18.43 5.34
C PHE A 214 -2.38 17.29 5.29
N SER A 215 -1.31 17.34 6.06
CA SER A 215 -0.41 16.19 6.08
C SER A 215 -0.97 15.11 7.00
N PHE A 216 -1.38 13.98 6.43
CA PHE A 216 -1.76 12.77 7.17
C PHE A 216 -0.70 12.42 8.22
N GLU A 217 0.55 12.52 7.83
CA GLU A 217 1.70 12.22 8.66
C GLU A 217 1.82 13.17 9.85
N GLU A 218 1.53 14.47 9.63
CA GLU A 218 1.55 15.46 10.71
C GLU A 218 0.43 15.25 11.73
N VAL A 219 -0.75 14.82 11.27
CA VAL A 219 -1.87 14.47 12.15
C VAL A 219 -1.48 13.30 13.04
N LEU A 220 -0.92 12.23 12.45
CA LEU A 220 -0.46 11.06 13.19
C LEU A 220 0.69 11.38 14.13
N ALA A 221 1.70 12.11 13.67
CA ALA A 221 2.84 12.50 14.50
C ALA A 221 2.41 13.38 15.70
N ARG A 222 1.47 14.31 15.48
CA ARG A 222 0.91 15.14 16.55
C ARG A 222 0.16 14.32 17.57
N GLU A 223 -0.67 13.36 17.14
CA GLU A 223 -1.43 12.51 18.02
C GLU A 223 -0.51 11.54 18.79
N ALA A 224 0.50 10.95 18.15
CA ALA A 224 1.51 10.13 18.80
C ALA A 224 2.24 10.91 19.91
N ARG A 225 2.66 12.14 19.61
CA ARG A 225 3.28 13.05 20.60
C ARG A 225 2.35 13.37 21.75
N ARG A 226 1.08 13.69 21.47
CA ARG A 226 0.07 13.99 22.48
C ARG A 226 -0.12 12.83 23.45
N ARG A 227 0.00 11.59 22.95
CA ARG A 227 -0.09 10.36 23.75
C ARG A 227 1.23 9.99 24.43
N GLY A 228 2.32 10.71 24.18
CA GLY A 228 3.63 10.46 24.79
C GLY A 228 4.41 9.33 24.14
N TYR A 229 4.18 9.06 22.84
CA TYR A 229 4.95 8.10 22.08
C TYR A 229 6.07 8.76 21.29
N ASP A 230 7.14 7.99 21.04
CA ASP A 230 8.32 8.42 20.29
C ASP A 230 8.15 8.29 18.77
N GLY A 231 7.15 7.51 18.36
CA GLY A 231 6.84 7.30 16.95
C GLY A 231 5.47 6.68 16.73
N VAL A 232 5.13 6.49 15.45
CA VAL A 232 3.90 5.87 14.99
C VAL A 232 4.19 4.90 13.85
N VAL A 233 3.51 3.75 13.85
CA VAL A 233 3.44 2.82 12.72
C VAL A 233 2.00 2.82 12.21
N CYS A 234 1.83 3.01 10.91
CA CYS A 234 0.51 3.06 10.28
C CYS A 234 0.52 2.46 8.86
N GLY A 235 -0.67 2.26 8.28
CA GLY A 235 -0.94 1.95 6.88
C GLY A 235 -1.77 3.04 6.22
N HIS A 236 -2.94 2.67 5.65
CA HIS A 236 -4.02 3.48 5.16
C HIS A 236 -3.78 4.28 3.88
N ILE A 237 -2.62 4.96 3.75
CA ILE A 237 -2.32 5.78 2.56
C ILE A 237 -1.49 5.06 1.50
N HIS A 238 -1.23 3.75 1.70
CA HIS A 238 -0.51 2.87 0.76
C HIS A 238 0.88 3.38 0.34
N ARG A 239 1.56 4.10 1.22
CA ARG A 239 2.86 4.70 0.93
C ARG A 239 3.90 4.30 1.97
N ALA A 240 4.68 3.26 1.65
CA ALA A 240 5.73 2.77 2.53
C ALA A 240 6.83 3.83 2.74
N GLU A 241 7.05 4.25 3.99
CA GLU A 241 8.04 5.27 4.32
C GLU A 241 8.49 5.16 5.78
N ILE A 242 9.76 5.44 6.03
CA ILE A 242 10.32 5.66 7.36
C ILE A 242 10.98 7.02 7.35
N ARG A 243 10.49 7.94 8.16
CA ARG A 243 11.07 9.29 8.30
C ARG A 243 10.73 9.92 9.63
N GLU A 244 11.40 11.01 9.96
CA GLU A 244 11.05 11.84 11.10
C GLU A 244 10.08 12.95 10.70
N VAL A 245 9.00 13.10 11.46
CA VAL A 245 7.98 14.14 11.29
C VAL A 245 7.88 14.93 12.60
N ASN A 246 8.37 16.15 12.60
CA ASN A 246 8.34 17.01 13.78
C ASN A 246 8.93 16.34 15.06
N GLY A 247 10.02 15.56 14.94
CA GLY A 247 10.66 14.86 16.06
C GLY A 247 9.93 13.60 16.53
N ILE A 248 9.01 13.08 15.70
CA ILE A 248 8.33 11.79 15.88
C ILE A 248 8.72 10.86 14.73
N LEU A 249 9.13 9.65 15.06
CA LEU A 249 9.44 8.64 14.06
C LEU A 249 8.14 8.17 13.40
N TYR A 250 7.96 8.53 12.14
CA TYR A 250 6.82 8.12 11.32
C TYR A 250 7.23 6.91 10.47
N CYS A 251 6.44 5.84 10.54
CA CYS A 251 6.62 4.65 9.75
C CYS A 251 5.28 4.27 9.10
N ASN A 252 5.27 4.10 7.78
CA ASN A 252 4.14 3.52 7.05
C ASN A 252 4.62 2.22 6.40
N ASP A 253 3.88 1.13 6.58
CA ASP A 253 4.28 -0.20 6.10
C ASP A 253 3.86 -0.49 4.65
N GLY A 254 3.07 0.43 4.04
CA GLY A 254 2.66 0.37 2.65
C GLY A 254 1.41 -0.46 2.43
N ASP A 255 1.42 -1.37 1.44
CA ASP A 255 0.24 -2.15 1.04
C ASP A 255 0.60 -3.45 0.32
N TRP A 256 -0.42 -4.34 0.14
CA TRP A 256 -0.31 -5.60 -0.62
C TRP A 256 -1.23 -5.63 -1.85
N VAL A 257 -1.54 -4.46 -2.38
CA VAL A 257 -2.30 -4.26 -3.63
C VAL A 257 -1.37 -3.82 -4.76
N GLU A 258 -0.48 -2.86 -4.48
CA GLU A 258 0.41 -2.25 -5.47
C GLU A 258 1.89 -2.33 -5.08
N SER A 259 2.26 -1.90 -3.87
CA SER A 259 3.65 -1.74 -3.45
C SER A 259 4.31 -3.03 -2.98
N LEU A 260 3.55 -3.99 -2.43
CA LEU A 260 4.00 -5.28 -1.87
C LEU A 260 5.10 -5.08 -0.82
N THR A 261 4.78 -4.28 0.18
CA THR A 261 5.72 -3.89 1.22
C THR A 261 5.27 -4.31 2.61
N ALA A 262 6.24 -4.43 3.51
CA ALA A 262 6.05 -4.59 4.93
C ALA A 262 7.13 -3.81 5.68
N LEU A 263 6.82 -3.30 6.86
CA LEU A 263 7.82 -2.76 7.77
C LEU A 263 8.33 -3.89 8.66
N ALA A 264 9.64 -3.93 8.91
CA ALA A 264 10.24 -4.90 9.81
C ALA A 264 11.24 -4.25 10.77
N GLU A 265 11.31 -4.78 12.00
CA GLU A 265 12.38 -4.50 12.96
C GLU A 265 13.25 -5.74 13.10
N THR A 266 14.57 -5.58 12.92
CA THR A 266 15.54 -6.62 13.17
C THR A 266 15.78 -6.82 14.67
N HIS A 267 16.42 -7.94 15.08
CA HIS A 267 16.82 -8.15 16.47
C HIS A 267 17.90 -7.15 16.94
N GLN A 268 18.56 -6.47 16.02
CA GLN A 268 19.50 -5.39 16.31
C GLN A 268 18.81 -4.02 16.47
N GLY A 269 17.49 -3.94 16.23
CA GLY A 269 16.71 -2.72 16.35
C GLY A 269 16.67 -1.85 15.09
N GLU A 270 17.15 -2.37 13.96
CA GLU A 270 17.08 -1.67 12.69
C GLU A 270 15.66 -1.80 12.10
N LEU A 271 15.05 -0.65 11.76
CA LEU A 271 13.78 -0.58 11.03
C LEU A 271 14.04 -0.52 9.52
N GLN A 272 13.34 -1.33 8.76
CA GLN A 272 13.48 -1.38 7.31
C GLN A 272 12.16 -1.68 6.60
N ILE A 273 11.97 -1.10 5.41
CA ILE A 273 10.89 -1.49 4.50
C ILE A 273 11.37 -2.68 3.68
N LEU A 274 10.61 -3.77 3.75
CA LEU A 274 10.83 -4.95 2.92
C LEU A 274 9.99 -4.83 1.65
N HIS A 275 10.64 -4.76 0.49
CA HIS A 275 9.99 -4.69 -0.82
C HIS A 275 9.96 -6.08 -1.45
N TRP A 276 8.83 -6.78 -1.39
CA TRP A 276 8.74 -8.16 -1.86
C TRP A 276 8.78 -8.29 -3.39
N ASN A 277 8.31 -7.27 -4.12
CA ASN A 277 8.43 -7.19 -5.58
C ASN A 277 9.87 -7.15 -6.10
N GLN A 278 10.83 -6.69 -5.28
CA GLN A 278 12.25 -6.58 -5.64
C GLN A 278 13.06 -7.84 -5.28
N VAL A 279 12.57 -8.64 -4.32
CA VAL A 279 13.24 -9.88 -3.88
C VAL A 279 13.01 -11.01 -4.88
N LEU A 280 11.98 -10.92 -5.71
CA LEU A 280 11.75 -11.85 -6.80
C LEU A 280 12.79 -11.62 -7.90
N ALA A 281 13.97 -12.27 -7.75
CA ALA A 281 15.02 -12.25 -8.75
C ALA A 281 14.48 -12.63 -10.14
N PRO A 282 15.07 -12.13 -11.26
CA PRO A 282 14.73 -12.58 -12.59
C PRO A 282 14.86 -14.12 -12.65
N GLY A 283 13.73 -14.82 -12.81
CA GLY A 283 13.68 -16.30 -12.81
C GLY A 283 13.05 -16.92 -11.56
N HIS A 284 12.72 -16.15 -10.53
CA HIS A 284 11.85 -16.65 -9.46
C HIS A 284 10.48 -16.94 -10.08
N PRO A 285 9.90 -18.14 -9.91
CA PRO A 285 8.59 -18.42 -10.47
C PRO A 285 7.60 -17.44 -9.81
N VAL A 286 7.17 -16.46 -10.58
CA VAL A 286 6.05 -15.59 -10.18
C VAL A 286 4.92 -16.55 -9.82
N PRO A 287 4.34 -16.44 -8.61
CA PRO A 287 3.18 -17.25 -8.26
C PRO A 287 2.18 -17.13 -9.41
N ARG A 288 1.82 -18.26 -10.03
CA ARG A 288 0.95 -18.21 -11.22
C ARG A 288 -0.37 -17.61 -10.79
N TRP A 289 -0.61 -16.39 -11.23
CA TRP A 289 -1.91 -15.75 -11.20
C TRP A 289 -2.82 -16.59 -12.09
N HIS A 290 -3.70 -17.37 -11.50
CA HIS A 290 -4.84 -17.90 -12.22
C HIS A 290 -5.88 -16.77 -12.22
N GLU A 291 -5.98 -16.03 -13.34
CA GLU A 291 -7.20 -15.27 -13.59
C GLU A 291 -8.36 -16.26 -13.44
N PRO A 292 -9.32 -16.00 -12.52
CA PRO A 292 -10.52 -16.83 -12.51
C PRO A 292 -11.16 -16.68 -13.89
N GLU A 293 -11.38 -17.81 -14.56
CA GLU A 293 -12.15 -17.81 -15.80
C GLU A 293 -13.45 -17.03 -15.58
N PRO A 294 -13.86 -16.17 -16.53
CA PRO A 294 -15.13 -15.47 -16.39
C PRO A 294 -16.20 -16.54 -16.20
N GLU A 295 -16.90 -16.50 -15.07
CA GLU A 295 -18.08 -17.33 -14.88
C GLU A 295 -18.98 -17.09 -16.08
N GLU A 296 -19.16 -18.11 -16.93
CA GLU A 296 -20.21 -18.12 -17.91
C GLU A 296 -21.52 -17.83 -17.19
N SER A 297 -22.10 -16.69 -17.49
CA SER A 297 -23.38 -16.27 -16.95
C SER A 297 -24.43 -17.30 -17.36
N GLY A 298 -24.58 -18.33 -16.56
CA GLY A 298 -25.65 -19.31 -16.66
C GLY A 298 -27.00 -18.68 -16.34
N ILE A 299 -27.44 -17.73 -17.19
CA ILE A 299 -28.85 -17.33 -17.28
C ILE A 299 -29.50 -18.27 -18.26
N GLY A 300 -29.96 -19.40 -17.76
CA GLY A 300 -30.63 -20.41 -18.51
C GLY A 300 -31.39 -21.40 -17.62
N ALA A 301 -32.08 -20.90 -16.60
CA ALA A 301 -33.13 -21.67 -15.94
C ALA A 301 -34.47 -21.23 -16.51
N THR A 302 -34.93 -21.97 -17.52
CA THR A 302 -36.28 -21.94 -18.04
C THR A 302 -37.28 -22.13 -16.90
N ALA A 303 -38.21 -21.18 -16.82
CA ALA A 303 -39.43 -21.25 -16.02
C ALA A 303 -40.37 -22.31 -16.54
N GLU A 304 -40.12 -23.58 -16.19
CA GLU A 304 -41.06 -24.70 -16.45
C GLU A 304 -40.73 -25.86 -15.51
N GLN A 305 -41.11 -25.72 -14.23
CA GLN A 305 -41.34 -26.83 -13.30
C GLN A 305 -41.76 -26.30 -11.92
N ILE A 306 -42.89 -25.60 -11.84
CA ILE A 306 -43.73 -25.58 -10.65
C ILE A 306 -45.19 -25.62 -11.13
N ALA A 307 -45.73 -26.82 -11.29
CA ALA A 307 -47.14 -27.10 -11.29
C ALA A 307 -47.40 -28.18 -10.24
#